data_e2be53efc3be5fffe06d5dfa765dbe50
#
_entry.id   e2be53efc3be5fffe06d5dfa765dbe50
#
_cell.length_a   1.000
_cell.length_b   1.000
_cell.length_c   1.000
_cell.angle_alpha   90.00
_cell.angle_beta   90.00
_cell.angle_gamma   90.00
#
_symmetry.space_group_name_H-M   'P 1'
#
loop_
_entity.id
_entity.type
_entity.pdbx_description
1 polymer ?
#
loop_
_entity_poly.entity_id
_entity_poly.type
_entity_poly.pdbx_seq_one_letter_code
_entity_poly.pdbx_strand_id
1 'polypeptide(L)'
;MRRFLASATIGTSAAFCTHRVTRCEDSAGTASPAAATWDSNWDFRSPKDGEKRSKVSRHVILVRHGQYDETKSERSGERKLTALGRQQAVLTGNRLAEMMSGLGERGRLRSIIVSDLTRAKETAAIVRTRLSDDAPAVASPDPNLNEGKPARPIPSKRDPSAYAARVYRDGARIEHAFRTYFRRAKPLKKQMKKEEEEEVKVVVPDAQGVPAAATAAVEELLERVEAEVEDPVQHEFDIIICHGNVIRFFVMRALQLPPQAWLRLCFFNCSLTCLTIRPSGHVSLRYAGDVGHLPEADITYGSHEGWTW
;
A
#
# COMPACT_ATOMS: atom_id res chain seq x y z
N MET A 1 -39.44 8.95 67.14
CA MET A 1 -38.73 9.73 68.16
C MET A 1 -37.22 9.62 67.93
N ARG A 2 -36.58 10.77 68.01
CA ARG A 2 -35.11 11.02 68.03
C ARG A 2 -34.33 10.77 66.76
N ARG A 3 -34.07 11.87 66.08
CA ARG A 3 -33.03 12.13 65.06
C ARG A 3 -31.65 12.06 65.72
N PHE A 4 -30.68 11.47 65.03
CA PHE A 4 -29.28 11.79 65.29
C PHE A 4 -28.69 12.22 63.95
N LEU A 5 -28.30 13.48 63.88
CA LEU A 5 -27.45 14.11 62.86
C LEU A 5 -26.00 13.73 63.22
N ALA A 6 -25.27 13.15 62.28
CA ALA A 6 -23.83 13.04 62.36
C ALA A 6 -23.22 13.85 61.27
N SER A 7 -22.55 14.93 61.62
CA SER A 7 -21.76 15.81 60.77
C SER A 7 -20.46 15.10 60.38
N ALA A 8 -20.19 14.91 59.13
CA ALA A 8 -18.92 14.40 58.63
C ALA A 8 -18.12 15.55 58.07
N THR A 9 -17.06 15.90 58.74
CA THR A 9 -16.03 16.86 58.32
C THR A 9 -15.18 16.28 57.18
N ILE A 10 -15.14 16.96 56.06
CA ILE A 10 -14.28 16.62 54.91
C ILE A 10 -12.89 17.18 55.22
N GLY A 11 -11.95 16.30 55.52
CA GLY A 11 -10.53 16.62 55.61
C GLY A 11 -9.87 16.43 54.25
N THR A 12 -9.51 17.52 53.59
CA THR A 12 -8.67 17.53 52.41
C THR A 12 -7.21 17.27 52.79
N SER A 13 -6.72 16.08 52.52
CA SER A 13 -5.29 15.76 52.61
C SER A 13 -4.77 15.46 51.21
N ALA A 14 -4.16 16.48 50.59
CA ALA A 14 -3.44 16.34 49.34
C ALA A 14 -2.08 15.69 49.65
N ALA A 15 -1.99 14.39 49.46
CA ALA A 15 -0.71 13.69 49.42
C ALA A 15 -0.05 13.85 48.04
N PHE A 16 0.91 14.76 47.96
CA PHE A 16 1.83 14.84 46.82
C PHE A 16 2.70 13.57 46.78
N CYS A 17 2.38 12.65 45.91
CA CYS A 17 3.21 11.50 45.60
C CYS A 17 4.35 11.95 44.67
N THR A 18 5.49 12.35 45.27
CA THR A 18 6.73 12.58 44.53
C THR A 18 7.30 11.24 44.13
N HIS A 19 6.99 10.81 42.88
CA HIS A 19 7.70 9.70 42.25
C HIS A 19 9.15 10.13 42.03
N ARG A 20 10.03 9.62 42.88
CA ARG A 20 11.46 9.65 42.62
C ARG A 20 11.75 8.78 41.40
N VAL A 21 12.02 9.42 40.26
CA VAL A 21 12.57 8.73 39.11
C VAL A 21 13.97 8.28 39.52
N THR A 22 14.11 7.02 39.90
CA THR A 22 15.42 6.38 40.03
C THR A 22 16.00 6.28 38.62
N ARG A 23 17.02 7.10 38.34
CA ARG A 23 17.91 6.92 37.20
C ARG A 23 18.53 5.54 37.33
N CYS A 24 18.20 4.61 36.43
CA CYS A 24 19.00 3.41 36.24
C CYS A 24 20.33 3.87 35.67
N GLU A 25 21.38 3.76 36.46
CA GLU A 25 22.76 3.89 35.97
C GLU A 25 23.03 2.67 35.10
N ASP A 26 23.19 2.90 33.79
CA ASP A 26 23.63 1.89 32.84
C ASP A 26 25.05 1.48 33.15
N SER A 27 25.21 0.40 33.90
CA SER A 27 26.46 -0.31 34.03
C SER A 27 26.53 -1.42 32.96
N ALA A 28 27.58 -1.39 32.18
CA ALA A 28 28.04 -2.30 31.15
C ALA A 28 27.53 -1.99 29.73
N GLY A 29 28.48 -1.49 28.92
CA GLY A 29 28.35 -1.18 27.51
C GLY A 29 27.96 -2.39 26.64
N THR A 30 26.65 -2.60 26.50
CA THR A 30 26.13 -3.25 25.32
C THR A 30 25.83 -2.13 24.33
N ALA A 31 26.60 -2.08 23.24
CA ALA A 31 26.30 -1.19 22.12
C ALA A 31 24.82 -1.33 21.80
N SER A 32 24.06 -0.24 21.96
CA SER A 32 22.67 -0.15 21.48
C SER A 32 22.67 -0.67 20.04
N PRO A 33 21.80 -1.63 19.67
CA PRO A 33 21.74 -2.06 18.28
C PRO A 33 21.58 -0.82 17.43
N ALA A 34 22.53 -0.63 16.48
CA ALA A 34 22.53 0.53 15.61
C ALA A 34 21.10 0.75 15.11
N ALA A 35 20.52 1.92 15.41
CA ALA A 35 19.17 2.25 14.98
C ALA A 35 19.08 1.95 13.49
N ALA A 36 18.17 1.06 13.10
CA ALA A 36 18.03 0.65 11.72
C ALA A 36 17.79 1.92 10.89
N THR A 37 18.78 2.31 10.09
CA THR A 37 18.69 3.49 9.23
C THR A 37 17.77 3.16 8.06
N TRP A 38 16.91 4.12 7.70
CA TRP A 38 16.05 3.99 6.53
C TRP A 38 16.90 3.94 5.25
N ASP A 39 16.77 2.86 4.46
CA ASP A 39 17.33 2.81 3.11
C ASP A 39 16.38 3.52 2.14
N SER A 40 16.72 4.73 1.72
CA SER A 40 15.93 5.49 0.77
C SER A 40 16.01 4.97 -0.67
N ASN A 41 16.97 4.08 -0.96
CA ASN A 41 17.13 3.46 -2.29
C ASN A 41 16.70 1.98 -2.34
N TRP A 42 15.85 1.54 -1.43
CA TRP A 42 15.39 0.17 -1.27
C TRP A 42 14.76 -0.45 -2.54
N ASP A 43 14.25 0.37 -3.46
CA ASP A 43 13.66 -0.03 -4.74
C ASP A 43 14.62 0.11 -5.93
N PHE A 44 15.87 0.52 -5.69
CA PHE A 44 16.91 0.77 -6.69
C PHE A 44 16.51 1.77 -7.79
N ARG A 45 15.67 2.76 -7.42
CA ARG A 45 15.17 3.80 -8.33
C ARG A 45 15.51 5.23 -7.88
N SER A 46 16.53 5.40 -7.07
CA SER A 46 17.08 6.73 -6.84
C SER A 46 17.56 7.31 -8.17
N PRO A 47 17.28 8.59 -8.45
CA PRO A 47 17.74 9.24 -9.68
C PRO A 47 19.26 9.11 -9.81
N LYS A 48 19.75 8.83 -11.00
CA LYS A 48 21.17 8.89 -11.34
C LYS A 48 21.57 10.34 -11.59
N ASP A 49 22.88 10.60 -11.69
CA ASP A 49 23.39 11.92 -12.00
C ASP A 49 22.76 12.45 -13.29
N GLY A 50 22.19 13.65 -13.24
CA GLY A 50 21.50 14.28 -14.37
C GLY A 50 20.04 13.88 -14.57
N GLU A 51 19.50 12.89 -13.82
CA GLU A 51 18.08 12.53 -13.89
C GLU A 51 17.25 13.41 -12.94
N LYS A 52 16.08 13.89 -13.39
CA LYS A 52 15.12 14.56 -12.54
C LYS A 52 14.25 13.53 -11.81
N ARG A 53 14.07 13.73 -10.50
CA ARG A 53 13.16 12.90 -9.68
C ARG A 53 11.73 13.10 -10.17
N SER A 54 10.95 12.00 -10.28
CA SER A 54 9.50 12.09 -10.54
C SER A 54 8.84 12.93 -9.45
N LYS A 55 7.79 13.68 -9.79
CA LYS A 55 6.93 14.38 -8.83
C LYS A 55 5.76 13.49 -8.34
N VAL A 56 5.55 12.34 -8.99
CA VAL A 56 4.40 11.45 -8.77
C VAL A 56 4.59 10.56 -7.54
N SER A 57 3.64 10.58 -6.62
CA SER A 57 3.52 9.64 -5.51
C SER A 57 2.73 8.41 -5.95
N ARG A 58 3.20 7.21 -5.61
CA ARG A 58 2.45 5.96 -5.84
C ARG A 58 1.73 5.51 -4.58
N HIS A 59 0.50 5.08 -4.76
CA HIS A 59 -0.35 4.50 -3.72
C HIS A 59 -0.64 3.05 -4.07
N VAL A 60 -0.24 2.14 -3.21
CA VAL A 60 -0.52 0.71 -3.36
C VAL A 60 -1.64 0.35 -2.39
N ILE A 61 -2.82 0.03 -2.92
CA ILE A 61 -3.98 -0.42 -2.16
C ILE A 61 -4.01 -1.94 -2.21
N LEU A 62 -3.74 -2.57 -1.08
CA LEU A 62 -3.81 -4.02 -0.91
C LEU A 62 -5.21 -4.40 -0.43
N VAL A 63 -5.82 -5.35 -1.11
CA VAL A 63 -7.15 -5.89 -0.80
C VAL A 63 -7.01 -7.36 -0.47
N ARG A 64 -7.44 -7.79 0.73
CA ARG A 64 -7.57 -9.21 1.01
C ARG A 64 -8.82 -9.74 0.30
N HIS A 65 -8.75 -10.91 -0.32
CA HIS A 65 -9.91 -11.57 -0.93
C HIS A 65 -11.08 -11.71 0.06
N GLY A 66 -12.32 -11.80 -0.44
CA GLY A 66 -13.54 -12.02 0.35
C GLY A 66 -13.58 -13.39 1.03
N GLN A 67 -14.56 -13.58 1.92
CA GLN A 67 -14.79 -14.88 2.57
C GLN A 67 -15.00 -15.97 1.52
N TYR A 68 -14.43 -17.15 1.77
CA TYR A 68 -14.46 -18.27 0.83
C TYR A 68 -14.74 -19.59 1.53
N ASP A 69 -15.10 -20.63 0.76
CA ASP A 69 -15.35 -21.98 1.28
C ASP A 69 -14.02 -22.68 1.61
N GLU A 70 -13.68 -22.73 2.89
CA GLU A 70 -12.44 -23.34 3.41
C GLU A 70 -12.53 -24.88 3.45
N THR A 71 -13.72 -25.46 3.33
CA THR A 71 -13.93 -26.93 3.35
C THR A 71 -13.40 -27.60 2.09
N LYS A 72 -13.26 -26.84 1.00
CA LYS A 72 -12.82 -27.33 -0.30
C LYS A 72 -11.30 -27.36 -0.46
N SER A 73 -10.84 -28.17 -1.41
CA SER A 73 -9.42 -28.26 -1.71
C SER A 73 -8.90 -27.05 -2.48
N GLU A 74 -7.75 -26.51 -2.10
CA GLU A 74 -7.05 -25.47 -2.87
C GLU A 74 -6.65 -25.99 -4.26
N ARG A 75 -6.24 -27.27 -4.36
CA ARG A 75 -5.74 -27.88 -5.60
C ARG A 75 -6.82 -28.04 -6.67
N SER A 76 -8.08 -28.19 -6.27
CA SER A 76 -9.21 -28.32 -7.21
C SER A 76 -9.73 -26.98 -7.73
N GLY A 77 -9.21 -25.85 -7.25
CA GLY A 77 -9.74 -24.53 -7.56
C GLY A 77 -11.13 -24.26 -7.00
N GLU A 78 -11.65 -25.12 -6.10
CA GLU A 78 -13.00 -25.07 -5.56
C GLU A 78 -13.16 -24.10 -4.38
N ARG A 79 -12.08 -23.49 -3.89
CA ARG A 79 -12.13 -22.46 -2.85
C ARG A 79 -12.66 -21.15 -3.40
N LYS A 80 -13.94 -21.17 -3.76
CA LYS A 80 -14.69 -20.02 -4.27
C LYS A 80 -15.18 -19.14 -3.14
N LEU A 81 -15.54 -17.90 -3.47
CA LEU A 81 -16.19 -17.01 -2.52
C LEU A 81 -17.55 -17.57 -2.08
N THR A 82 -17.87 -17.40 -0.81
CA THR A 82 -19.22 -17.62 -0.30
C THR A 82 -20.16 -16.51 -0.80
N ALA A 83 -21.46 -16.62 -0.54
CA ALA A 83 -22.41 -15.52 -0.81
C ALA A 83 -21.98 -14.24 -0.08
N LEU A 84 -21.59 -14.35 1.21
CA LEU A 84 -21.10 -13.23 1.99
C LEU A 84 -19.79 -12.67 1.42
N GLY A 85 -18.85 -13.52 0.98
CA GLY A 85 -17.62 -13.05 0.37
C GLY A 85 -17.83 -12.27 -0.93
N ARG A 86 -18.84 -12.61 -1.72
CA ARG A 86 -19.25 -11.83 -2.90
C ARG A 86 -19.84 -10.48 -2.50
N GLN A 87 -20.68 -10.44 -1.47
CA GLN A 87 -21.22 -9.18 -0.93
C GLN A 87 -20.12 -8.28 -0.41
N GLN A 88 -19.16 -8.81 0.38
CA GLN A 88 -17.97 -8.08 0.82
C GLN A 88 -17.21 -7.48 -0.37
N ALA A 89 -16.99 -8.25 -1.44
CA ALA A 89 -16.30 -7.78 -2.64
C ALA A 89 -17.05 -6.65 -3.36
N VAL A 90 -18.40 -6.70 -3.38
CA VAL A 90 -19.23 -5.62 -3.93
C VAL A 90 -19.04 -4.33 -3.13
N LEU A 91 -19.16 -4.40 -1.81
CA LEU A 91 -19.01 -3.24 -0.92
C LEU A 91 -17.59 -2.64 -1.02
N THR A 92 -16.57 -3.49 -1.09
CA THR A 92 -15.18 -3.07 -1.31
C THR A 92 -15.00 -2.39 -2.66
N GLY A 93 -15.61 -2.93 -3.71
CA GLY A 93 -15.60 -2.31 -5.04
C GLY A 93 -16.24 -0.93 -5.05
N ASN A 94 -17.41 -0.78 -4.39
CA ASN A 94 -18.06 0.53 -4.25
C ASN A 94 -17.17 1.53 -3.50
N ARG A 95 -16.55 1.11 -2.41
CA ARG A 95 -15.60 1.95 -1.65
C ARG A 95 -14.43 2.40 -2.50
N LEU A 96 -13.84 1.50 -3.28
CA LEU A 96 -12.75 1.83 -4.19
C LEU A 96 -13.21 2.78 -5.30
N ALA A 97 -14.41 2.61 -5.85
CA ALA A 97 -14.98 3.52 -6.84
C ALA A 97 -15.15 4.94 -6.28
N GLU A 98 -15.69 5.08 -5.06
CA GLU A 98 -15.78 6.38 -4.37
C GLU A 98 -14.41 7.03 -4.19
N MET A 99 -13.41 6.24 -3.78
CA MET A 99 -12.04 6.75 -3.61
C MET A 99 -11.45 7.22 -4.93
N MET A 100 -11.65 6.48 -6.01
CA MET A 100 -11.09 6.82 -7.33
C MET A 100 -11.81 8.02 -7.95
N SER A 101 -13.13 8.14 -7.83
CA SER A 101 -13.89 9.30 -8.34
C SER A 101 -13.50 10.61 -7.65
N GLY A 102 -13.04 10.55 -6.39
CA GLY A 102 -12.59 11.72 -5.64
C GLY A 102 -11.19 12.24 -6.03
N LEU A 103 -10.45 11.55 -6.90
CA LEU A 103 -9.07 11.93 -7.24
C LEU A 103 -8.98 13.12 -8.21
N GLY A 104 -10.00 13.34 -9.04
CA GLY A 104 -9.96 14.35 -10.11
C GLY A 104 -8.78 14.10 -11.09
N GLU A 105 -8.34 15.16 -11.76
CA GLU A 105 -7.25 15.11 -12.76
C GLU A 105 -5.88 14.79 -12.14
N ARG A 106 -5.71 14.99 -10.85
CA ARG A 106 -4.42 14.78 -10.15
C ARG A 106 -4.11 13.33 -9.83
N GLY A 107 -5.07 12.43 -9.97
CA GLY A 107 -4.90 11.03 -9.63
C GLY A 107 -5.43 10.09 -10.69
N ARG A 108 -4.73 8.97 -10.90
CA ARG A 108 -5.19 7.93 -11.81
C ARG A 108 -5.03 6.53 -11.22
N LEU A 109 -5.98 5.67 -11.50
CA LEU A 109 -5.84 4.24 -11.28
C LEU A 109 -4.99 3.64 -12.42
N ARG A 110 -3.81 3.13 -12.08
CA ARG A 110 -2.84 2.65 -13.05
C ARG A 110 -3.01 1.16 -13.38
N SER A 111 -3.30 0.34 -12.36
CA SER A 111 -3.41 -1.11 -12.56
C SER A 111 -4.24 -1.78 -11.47
N ILE A 112 -4.87 -2.92 -11.85
CA ILE A 112 -5.54 -3.85 -10.96
C ILE A 112 -4.83 -5.20 -11.10
N ILE A 113 -4.15 -5.63 -10.05
CA ILE A 113 -3.28 -6.81 -10.02
C ILE A 113 -3.92 -7.86 -9.12
N VAL A 114 -3.82 -9.13 -9.48
CA VAL A 114 -4.51 -10.19 -8.77
C VAL A 114 -3.66 -11.46 -8.60
N SER A 115 -3.80 -12.11 -7.45
CA SER A 115 -3.30 -13.46 -7.20
C SER A 115 -4.02 -14.49 -8.08
N ASP A 116 -3.32 -15.58 -8.43
CA ASP A 116 -3.89 -16.66 -9.25
C ASP A 116 -4.91 -17.56 -8.51
N LEU A 117 -5.08 -17.42 -7.21
CA LEU A 117 -6.04 -18.24 -6.47
C LEU A 117 -7.48 -17.80 -6.73
N THR A 118 -8.40 -18.78 -6.91
CA THR A 118 -9.79 -18.58 -7.34
C THR A 118 -10.50 -17.50 -6.54
N ARG A 119 -10.44 -17.51 -5.20
CA ARG A 119 -11.08 -16.51 -4.32
C ARG A 119 -10.59 -15.08 -4.58
N ALA A 120 -9.31 -14.91 -4.92
CA ALA A 120 -8.78 -13.59 -5.26
C ALA A 120 -9.25 -13.14 -6.65
N LYS A 121 -9.26 -14.03 -7.63
CA LYS A 121 -9.78 -13.77 -8.99
C LYS A 121 -11.26 -13.38 -8.95
N GLU A 122 -12.10 -14.11 -8.20
CA GLU A 122 -13.51 -13.77 -8.05
C GLU A 122 -13.69 -12.40 -7.36
N THR A 123 -12.91 -12.11 -6.31
CA THR A 123 -12.94 -10.80 -5.66
C THR A 123 -12.55 -9.69 -6.65
N ALA A 124 -11.49 -9.89 -7.44
CA ALA A 124 -11.01 -8.89 -8.41
C ALA A 124 -12.05 -8.66 -9.53
N ALA A 125 -12.66 -9.71 -10.03
CA ALA A 125 -13.71 -9.62 -11.04
C ALA A 125 -14.90 -8.78 -10.54
N ILE A 126 -15.36 -9.03 -9.32
CA ILE A 126 -16.47 -8.28 -8.71
C ILE A 126 -16.07 -6.82 -8.46
N VAL A 127 -14.90 -6.56 -7.88
CA VAL A 127 -14.37 -5.20 -7.66
C VAL A 127 -14.31 -4.42 -8.98
N ARG A 128 -13.79 -5.03 -10.07
CA ARG A 128 -13.69 -4.38 -11.37
C ARG A 128 -15.04 -3.92 -11.91
N THR A 129 -16.13 -4.69 -11.69
CA THR A 129 -17.48 -4.31 -12.15
C THR A 129 -18.05 -3.09 -11.42
N ARG A 130 -17.43 -2.64 -10.33
CA ARG A 130 -17.87 -1.46 -9.56
C ARG A 130 -17.08 -0.20 -9.89
N LEU A 131 -15.94 -0.34 -10.51
CA LEU A 131 -15.12 0.78 -10.98
C LEU A 131 -15.69 1.32 -12.30
N SER A 132 -15.29 2.54 -12.64
CA SER A 132 -15.65 3.18 -13.89
C SER A 132 -15.21 2.37 -15.13
N ASP A 133 -15.83 2.61 -16.27
CA ASP A 133 -15.56 1.85 -17.50
C ASP A 133 -14.13 2.09 -18.03
N ASP A 134 -13.59 3.28 -17.81
CA ASP A 134 -12.22 3.68 -18.15
C ASP A 134 -11.16 3.11 -17.20
N ALA A 135 -11.57 2.50 -16.07
CA ALA A 135 -10.61 1.84 -15.18
C ALA A 135 -9.89 0.69 -15.91
N PRO A 136 -8.60 0.44 -15.59
CA PRO A 136 -7.84 -0.61 -16.26
C PRO A 136 -8.48 -2.00 -16.07
N ALA A 137 -8.31 -2.87 -17.04
CA ALA A 137 -8.67 -4.27 -16.90
C ALA A 137 -7.84 -4.93 -15.79
N VAL A 138 -8.39 -6.01 -15.20
CA VAL A 138 -7.62 -6.83 -14.27
C VAL A 138 -6.46 -7.48 -15.04
N ALA A 139 -5.24 -7.31 -14.51
CA ALA A 139 -4.06 -7.92 -15.10
C ALA A 139 -4.12 -9.46 -15.07
N SER A 140 -3.29 -10.11 -15.87
CA SER A 140 -3.11 -11.57 -15.82
C SER A 140 -2.77 -12.00 -14.39
N PRO A 141 -3.37 -13.09 -13.87
CA PRO A 141 -3.13 -13.55 -12.51
C PRO A 141 -1.66 -13.87 -12.25
N ASP A 142 -1.13 -13.41 -11.11
CA ASP A 142 0.25 -13.64 -10.71
C ASP A 142 0.36 -14.68 -9.59
N PRO A 143 0.95 -15.86 -9.85
CA PRO A 143 1.17 -16.88 -8.82
C PRO A 143 2.10 -16.44 -7.68
N ASN A 144 2.94 -15.43 -7.89
CA ASN A 144 3.82 -14.90 -6.85
C ASN A 144 3.03 -14.22 -5.72
N LEU A 145 1.80 -13.79 -5.99
CA LEU A 145 0.87 -13.22 -5.01
C LEU A 145 0.04 -14.29 -4.28
N ASN A 146 0.16 -15.58 -4.60
CA ASN A 146 -0.59 -16.63 -3.94
C ASN A 146 -0.27 -16.71 -2.45
N GLU A 147 -1.26 -17.13 -1.64
CA GLU A 147 -1.09 -17.31 -0.21
C GLU A 147 0.09 -18.23 0.13
N GLY A 148 0.79 -17.94 1.22
CA GLY A 148 1.95 -18.71 1.63
C GLY A 148 2.56 -18.25 2.94
N LYS A 149 3.74 -18.80 3.25
CA LYS A 149 4.51 -18.46 4.45
C LYS A 149 5.75 -17.64 4.06
N PRO A 150 5.68 -16.32 4.12
CA PRO A 150 6.73 -15.45 3.56
C PRO A 150 8.04 -15.46 4.38
N ALA A 151 7.93 -15.66 5.69
CA ALA A 151 9.07 -15.69 6.61
C ALA A 151 8.75 -16.57 7.83
N ARG A 152 9.78 -17.00 8.55
CA ARG A 152 9.59 -17.65 9.85
C ARG A 152 9.08 -16.60 10.85
N PRO A 153 7.92 -16.82 11.48
CA PRO A 153 7.40 -15.85 12.43
C PRO A 153 8.20 -15.84 13.74
N ILE A 154 8.31 -14.70 14.38
CA ILE A 154 8.89 -14.51 15.71
C ILE A 154 7.87 -13.77 16.59
N PRO A 155 7.46 -14.35 17.73
CA PRO A 155 7.81 -15.68 18.25
C PRO A 155 7.17 -16.82 17.46
N SER A 156 7.80 -17.98 17.47
CA SER A 156 7.27 -19.22 16.89
C SER A 156 7.40 -20.36 17.90
N LYS A 157 6.29 -21.03 18.20
CA LYS A 157 6.27 -22.23 19.05
C LYS A 157 6.54 -23.52 18.24
N ARG A 158 6.58 -23.46 16.91
CA ARG A 158 6.75 -24.62 16.04
C ARG A 158 8.22 -24.85 15.73
N ASP A 159 8.57 -26.11 15.51
CA ASP A 159 9.90 -26.53 15.08
C ASP A 159 10.34 -25.77 13.82
N PRO A 160 11.54 -25.18 13.80
CA PRO A 160 12.10 -24.52 12.63
C PRO A 160 12.07 -25.37 11.35
N SER A 161 12.35 -26.67 11.47
CA SER A 161 12.39 -27.58 10.31
C SER A 161 11.05 -27.73 9.61
N ALA A 162 9.94 -27.72 10.36
CA ALA A 162 8.59 -27.82 9.81
C ALA A 162 8.20 -26.65 8.90
N TYR A 163 8.88 -25.50 9.06
CA TYR A 163 8.65 -24.28 8.27
C TYR A 163 9.63 -24.09 7.12
N ALA A 164 10.83 -24.65 7.23
CA ALA A 164 11.95 -24.31 6.35
C ALA A 164 11.61 -24.45 4.86
N ALA A 165 11.08 -25.60 4.44
CA ALA A 165 10.75 -25.85 3.02
C ALA A 165 9.66 -24.92 2.49
N ARG A 166 8.64 -24.59 3.31
CA ARG A 166 7.55 -23.69 2.91
C ARG A 166 8.04 -22.24 2.83
N VAL A 167 8.79 -21.79 3.84
CA VAL A 167 9.34 -20.43 3.86
C VAL A 167 10.33 -20.24 2.71
N TYR A 168 11.15 -21.23 2.40
CA TYR A 168 12.08 -21.16 1.27
C TYR A 168 11.34 -20.94 -0.06
N ARG A 169 10.32 -21.76 -0.33
CA ARG A 169 9.54 -21.66 -1.56
C ARG A 169 8.68 -20.40 -1.61
N ASP A 170 7.90 -20.17 -0.55
CA ASP A 170 6.89 -19.10 -0.52
C ASP A 170 7.55 -17.72 -0.34
N GLY A 171 8.61 -17.64 0.48
CA GLY A 171 9.32 -16.40 0.76
C GLY A 171 9.96 -15.81 -0.49
N ALA A 172 10.62 -16.63 -1.31
CA ALA A 172 11.27 -16.17 -2.53
C ALA A 172 10.29 -15.56 -3.54
N ARG A 173 9.15 -16.26 -3.80
CA ARG A 173 8.15 -15.74 -4.75
C ARG A 173 7.41 -14.49 -4.22
N ILE A 174 7.09 -14.45 -2.92
CA ILE A 174 6.41 -13.30 -2.31
C ILE A 174 7.35 -12.09 -2.27
N GLU A 175 8.64 -12.28 -1.97
CA GLU A 175 9.64 -11.20 -2.08
C GLU A 175 9.81 -10.74 -3.53
N HIS A 176 9.76 -11.66 -4.51
CA HIS A 176 9.77 -11.28 -5.93
C HIS A 176 8.57 -10.40 -6.28
N ALA A 177 7.34 -10.77 -5.85
CA ALA A 177 6.16 -9.95 -6.03
C ALA A 177 6.30 -8.56 -5.37
N PHE A 178 6.83 -8.51 -4.14
CA PHE A 178 7.12 -7.24 -3.48
C PHE A 178 8.02 -6.36 -4.35
N ARG A 179 9.15 -6.86 -4.80
CA ARG A 179 10.10 -6.12 -5.65
C ARG A 179 9.52 -5.72 -7.00
N THR A 180 8.56 -6.47 -7.52
CA THR A 180 7.89 -6.17 -8.79
C THR A 180 6.93 -5.00 -8.64
N TYR A 181 6.10 -5.01 -7.61
CA TYR A 181 4.99 -4.07 -7.49
C TYR A 181 5.28 -2.84 -6.63
N PHE A 182 6.15 -2.97 -5.61
CA PHE A 182 6.50 -1.86 -4.73
C PHE A 182 7.72 -1.12 -5.26
N ARG A 183 7.48 -0.04 -5.97
CA ARG A 183 8.52 0.82 -6.53
C ARG A 183 8.00 2.25 -6.65
N ARG A 184 8.91 3.24 -6.58
CA ARG A 184 8.61 4.63 -6.93
C ARG A 184 8.06 4.73 -8.35
N ALA A 185 7.32 5.80 -8.64
CA ALA A 185 7.04 6.20 -10.00
C ALA A 185 8.35 6.42 -10.77
N LYS A 186 8.36 6.05 -12.06
CA LYS A 186 9.57 6.23 -12.88
C LYS A 186 9.88 7.72 -13.00
N PRO A 187 11.17 8.11 -12.98
CA PRO A 187 11.55 9.46 -13.37
C PRO A 187 10.99 9.78 -14.76
N LEU A 188 10.54 11.00 -14.95
CA LEU A 188 10.13 11.47 -16.28
C LEU A 188 11.40 11.47 -17.14
N LYS A 189 11.42 10.65 -18.16
CA LYS A 189 12.50 10.67 -19.15
C LYS A 189 12.31 11.91 -20.00
N LYS A 190 13.39 12.64 -20.23
CA LYS A 190 13.50 13.75 -21.20
C LYS A 190 13.20 13.34 -22.66
N GLN A 191 12.69 12.12 -22.87
CA GLN A 191 12.51 11.52 -24.20
C GLN A 191 11.19 11.85 -24.93
N MET A 192 10.25 12.52 -24.26
CA MET A 192 9.02 12.93 -24.96
C MET A 192 9.24 14.08 -25.96
N LYS A 193 10.33 14.87 -25.80
CA LYS A 193 10.62 15.97 -26.74
C LYS A 193 10.91 15.54 -28.19
N LYS A 194 11.25 14.28 -28.46
CA LYS A 194 11.65 13.86 -29.84
C LYS A 194 10.51 13.34 -30.69
N GLU A 195 9.46 12.80 -30.07
CA GLU A 195 8.30 12.28 -30.82
C GLU A 195 7.23 13.37 -31.03
N GLU A 196 7.14 14.36 -30.14
CA GLU A 196 6.26 15.52 -30.34
C GLU A 196 6.90 16.58 -31.27
N GLU A 197 8.22 16.70 -31.33
CA GLU A 197 8.91 17.58 -32.27
C GLU A 197 8.76 17.10 -33.73
N GLU A 198 8.41 15.84 -33.97
CA GLU A 198 8.16 15.33 -35.35
C GLU A 198 6.69 15.55 -35.77
N GLU A 199 5.75 15.68 -34.88
CA GLU A 199 4.33 15.91 -35.18
C GLU A 199 3.91 17.39 -35.26
N VAL A 200 4.64 18.29 -34.63
CA VAL A 200 4.40 19.73 -34.72
C VAL A 200 5.48 20.40 -35.54
N LYS A 201 5.62 20.02 -36.79
CA LYS A 201 6.10 20.94 -37.82
C LYS A 201 4.96 21.92 -38.12
N VAL A 202 4.81 22.94 -37.28
CA VAL A 202 4.11 24.15 -37.66
C VAL A 202 4.85 24.70 -38.86
N VAL A 203 4.28 24.51 -40.02
CA VAL A 203 4.72 25.20 -41.25
C VAL A 203 4.44 26.66 -41.00
N VAL A 204 5.43 27.38 -40.44
CA VAL A 204 5.39 28.84 -40.38
C VAL A 204 5.59 29.29 -41.84
N PRO A 205 4.60 29.98 -42.43
CA PRO A 205 4.79 30.54 -43.79
C PRO A 205 5.98 31.49 -43.75
N ASP A 206 6.81 31.47 -44.79
CA ASP A 206 7.95 32.33 -44.98
C ASP A 206 7.60 33.80 -44.64
N ALA A 207 7.92 34.21 -43.43
CA ALA A 207 7.82 35.59 -42.99
C ALA A 207 9.17 36.27 -43.19
N GLN A 208 9.40 36.69 -44.44
CA GLN A 208 10.45 37.65 -44.69
C GLN A 208 10.18 38.92 -43.90
N GLY A 209 10.94 39.11 -42.79
CA GLY A 209 10.90 40.35 -42.07
C GLY A 209 10.70 40.29 -40.53
N VAL A 210 10.70 39.09 -39.93
CA VAL A 210 10.66 39.01 -38.48
C VAL A 210 12.07 39.19 -37.92
N PRO A 211 12.35 40.14 -37.00
CA PRO A 211 13.67 40.32 -36.41
C PRO A 211 14.08 39.04 -35.63
N ALA A 212 15.33 38.60 -35.72
CA ALA A 212 15.86 37.46 -35.01
C ALA A 212 15.61 37.48 -33.49
N ALA A 213 15.51 38.68 -32.91
CA ALA A 213 15.16 38.89 -31.52
C ALA A 213 13.71 38.46 -31.17
N ALA A 214 12.78 38.55 -32.15
CA ALA A 214 11.41 38.14 -31.94
C ALA A 214 11.25 36.61 -31.99
N THR A 215 12.05 35.95 -32.85
CA THR A 215 12.10 34.51 -32.91
C THR A 215 12.69 33.92 -31.61
N ALA A 216 13.79 34.48 -31.10
CA ALA A 216 14.40 34.07 -29.84
C ALA A 216 13.46 34.29 -28.64
N ALA A 217 12.69 35.38 -28.62
CA ALA A 217 11.71 35.64 -27.56
C ALA A 217 10.53 34.67 -27.59
N VAL A 218 10.10 34.24 -28.79
CA VAL A 218 9.05 33.22 -28.95
C VAL A 218 9.57 31.83 -28.52
N GLU A 219 10.81 31.49 -28.88
CA GLU A 219 11.43 30.26 -28.43
C GLU A 219 11.61 30.22 -26.91
N GLU A 220 12.05 31.31 -26.28
CA GLU A 220 12.15 31.42 -24.83
C GLU A 220 10.78 31.35 -24.15
N LEU A 221 9.74 31.95 -24.77
CA LEU A 221 8.37 31.86 -24.27
C LEU A 221 7.80 30.44 -24.40
N LEU A 222 8.06 29.76 -25.52
CA LEU A 222 7.68 28.35 -25.74
C LEU A 222 8.40 27.43 -24.74
N GLU A 223 9.70 27.62 -24.51
CA GLU A 223 10.43 26.88 -23.50
C GLU A 223 9.87 27.11 -22.07
N ARG A 224 9.44 28.32 -21.75
CA ARG A 224 8.79 28.63 -20.46
C ARG A 224 7.40 28.01 -20.35
N VAL A 225 6.58 28.08 -21.39
CA VAL A 225 5.23 27.45 -21.42
C VAL A 225 5.36 25.93 -21.37
N GLU A 226 6.29 25.32 -22.08
CA GLU A 226 6.55 23.87 -22.00
C GLU A 226 7.13 23.43 -20.65
N ALA A 227 7.87 24.31 -19.95
CA ALA A 227 8.37 24.04 -18.60
C ALA A 227 7.27 24.15 -17.54
N GLU A 228 6.18 24.88 -17.80
CA GLU A 228 5.06 25.08 -16.89
C GLU A 228 3.89 24.10 -17.08
N VAL A 229 3.85 23.31 -18.18
CA VAL A 229 2.90 22.20 -18.29
C VAL A 229 3.35 21.10 -17.36
N GLU A 230 3.04 21.24 -16.07
CA GLU A 230 3.18 20.16 -15.11
C GLU A 230 2.23 19.02 -15.51
N ASP A 231 2.75 17.79 -15.58
CA ASP A 231 1.89 16.60 -15.68
C ASP A 231 0.83 16.71 -14.58
N PRO A 232 -0.47 16.83 -14.91
CA PRO A 232 -1.52 16.99 -13.93
C PRO A 232 -1.56 15.82 -12.93
N VAL A 233 -1.05 14.64 -13.32
CA VAL A 233 -1.05 13.45 -12.48
C VAL A 233 0.05 13.53 -11.42
N GLN A 234 -0.38 13.74 -10.18
CA GLN A 234 0.50 13.74 -8.99
C GLN A 234 0.43 12.44 -8.19
N HIS A 235 -0.63 11.64 -8.41
CA HIS A 235 -0.91 10.43 -7.66
C HIS A 235 -1.28 9.26 -8.58
N GLU A 236 -0.50 8.18 -8.52
CA GLU A 236 -0.80 6.92 -9.20
C GLU A 236 -1.24 5.87 -8.19
N PHE A 237 -2.32 5.16 -8.51
CA PHE A 237 -2.89 4.12 -7.66
C PHE A 237 -2.75 2.75 -8.32
N ASP A 238 -2.33 1.76 -7.55
CA ASP A 238 -2.37 0.35 -7.90
C ASP A 238 -3.26 -0.38 -6.90
N ILE A 239 -4.18 -1.20 -7.37
CA ILE A 239 -4.99 -2.10 -6.55
C ILE A 239 -4.40 -3.51 -6.69
N ILE A 240 -4.05 -4.15 -5.58
CA ILE A 240 -3.52 -5.52 -5.55
C ILE A 240 -4.43 -6.39 -4.70
N ILE A 241 -5.16 -7.32 -5.33
CA ILE A 241 -6.05 -8.25 -4.66
C ILE A 241 -5.29 -9.55 -4.37
N CYS A 242 -5.05 -9.84 -3.10
CA CYS A 242 -4.25 -10.99 -2.69
C CYS A 242 -4.70 -11.55 -1.32
N HIS A 243 -3.78 -11.96 -0.45
CA HIS A 243 -4.04 -12.78 0.74
C HIS A 243 -3.45 -12.17 1.99
N GLY A 244 -3.95 -12.60 3.16
CA GLY A 244 -3.58 -12.06 4.45
C GLY A 244 -2.09 -12.11 4.74
N ASN A 245 -1.41 -13.25 4.51
CA ASN A 245 0.03 -13.36 4.80
C ASN A 245 0.90 -12.55 3.83
N VAL A 246 0.48 -12.45 2.58
CA VAL A 246 1.15 -11.62 1.57
C VAL A 246 1.08 -10.14 1.96
N ILE A 247 -0.12 -9.66 2.34
CA ILE A 247 -0.33 -8.26 2.78
C ILE A 247 0.51 -7.96 4.02
N ARG A 248 0.48 -8.85 5.02
CA ARG A 248 1.28 -8.74 6.25
C ARG A 248 2.77 -8.55 5.94
N PHE A 249 3.29 -9.40 5.06
CA PHE A 249 4.69 -9.35 4.65
C PHE A 249 5.01 -8.06 3.88
N PHE A 250 4.17 -7.67 2.93
CA PHE A 250 4.35 -6.45 2.14
C PHE A 250 4.39 -5.20 3.01
N VAL A 251 3.51 -5.10 4.01
CA VAL A 251 3.52 -3.98 4.97
C VAL A 251 4.85 -3.94 5.73
N MET A 252 5.29 -5.08 6.29
CA MET A 252 6.56 -5.15 7.03
C MET A 252 7.75 -4.76 6.14
N ARG A 253 7.80 -5.29 4.92
CA ARG A 253 8.89 -5.01 3.97
C ARG A 253 8.90 -3.55 3.51
N ALA A 254 7.74 -2.98 3.19
CA ALA A 254 7.62 -1.60 2.72
C ALA A 254 8.01 -0.59 3.79
N LEU A 255 7.74 -0.89 5.07
CA LEU A 255 8.11 -0.06 6.22
C LEU A 255 9.52 -0.37 6.75
N GLN A 256 10.26 -1.27 6.10
CA GLN A 256 11.59 -1.73 6.52
C GLN A 256 11.62 -2.26 7.96
N LEU A 257 10.50 -2.84 8.40
CA LEU A 257 10.38 -3.55 9.67
C LEU A 257 10.80 -5.01 9.52
N PRO A 258 11.21 -5.69 10.61
CA PRO A 258 11.59 -7.09 10.54
C PRO A 258 10.48 -7.96 9.93
N PRO A 259 10.66 -8.60 8.77
CA PRO A 259 9.62 -9.38 8.10
C PRO A 259 9.07 -10.52 8.95
N GLN A 260 9.86 -11.01 9.90
CA GLN A 260 9.48 -12.09 10.83
C GLN A 260 8.32 -11.70 11.76
N ALA A 261 8.05 -10.39 11.91
CA ALA A 261 6.95 -9.90 12.75
C ALA A 261 5.58 -9.91 12.04
N TRP A 262 5.49 -10.48 10.82
CA TRP A 262 4.30 -10.42 9.97
C TRP A 262 3.02 -10.96 10.61
N LEU A 263 3.09 -11.94 11.52
CA LEU A 263 1.91 -12.45 12.26
C LEU A 263 1.35 -11.47 13.31
N ARG A 264 2.03 -10.37 13.59
CA ARG A 264 1.54 -9.34 14.52
C ARG A 264 0.49 -8.42 13.91
N LEU A 265 0.25 -8.52 12.60
CA LEU A 265 -0.74 -7.76 11.86
C LEU A 265 -1.98 -8.62 11.62
N CYS A 266 -3.16 -8.01 11.67
CA CYS A 266 -4.44 -8.65 11.37
C CYS A 266 -5.12 -7.95 10.19
N PHE A 267 -5.61 -8.72 9.24
CA PHE A 267 -6.34 -8.21 8.07
C PHE A 267 -7.59 -9.07 7.84
N PHE A 268 -8.75 -8.46 7.84
CA PHE A 268 -10.04 -9.11 7.61
C PHE A 268 -10.29 -9.37 6.11
N ASN A 269 -11.26 -10.22 5.79
CA ASN A 269 -11.69 -10.43 4.41
C ASN A 269 -12.18 -9.10 3.82
N CYS A 270 -11.80 -8.81 2.58
CA CYS A 270 -12.10 -7.57 1.88
C CYS A 270 -11.61 -6.28 2.59
N SER A 271 -10.71 -6.38 3.57
CA SER A 271 -10.09 -5.21 4.17
C SER A 271 -9.16 -4.49 3.21
N LEU A 272 -9.04 -3.18 3.38
CA LEU A 272 -8.18 -2.30 2.60
C LEU A 272 -6.93 -1.91 3.42
N THR A 273 -5.77 -1.94 2.77
CA THR A 273 -4.51 -1.46 3.34
C THR A 273 -3.80 -0.59 2.31
N CYS A 274 -3.43 0.63 2.66
CA CYS A 274 -2.84 1.57 1.71
C CYS A 274 -1.44 2.02 2.15
N LEU A 275 -0.49 1.87 1.25
CA LEU A 275 0.87 2.37 1.39
C LEU A 275 1.14 3.44 0.33
N THR A 276 1.73 4.56 0.74
CA THR A 276 2.15 5.63 -0.15
C THR A 276 3.66 5.60 -0.29
N ILE A 277 4.15 5.49 -1.51
CA ILE A 277 5.56 5.54 -1.88
C ILE A 277 5.84 6.89 -2.52
N ARG A 278 6.60 7.73 -1.82
CA ARG A 278 6.94 9.08 -2.30
C ARG A 278 8.10 9.06 -3.30
N PRO A 279 8.24 10.08 -4.14
CA PRO A 279 9.37 10.21 -5.05
C PRO A 279 10.75 10.14 -4.37
N SER A 280 10.84 10.55 -3.10
CA SER A 280 12.05 10.46 -2.27
C SER A 280 12.45 9.03 -1.89
N GLY A 281 11.56 8.04 -2.08
CA GLY A 281 11.72 6.67 -1.58
C GLY A 281 11.13 6.44 -0.19
N HIS A 282 10.67 7.48 0.48
CA HIS A 282 9.98 7.33 1.76
C HIS A 282 8.63 6.65 1.57
N VAL A 283 8.30 5.71 2.47
CA VAL A 283 7.02 4.98 2.47
C VAL A 283 6.24 5.29 3.72
N SER A 284 4.95 5.51 3.56
CA SER A 284 4.01 5.72 4.67
C SER A 284 2.86 4.73 4.58
N LEU A 285 2.51 4.12 5.70
CA LEU A 285 1.26 3.37 5.84
C LEU A 285 0.13 4.36 6.13
N ARG A 286 -0.85 4.44 5.24
CA ARG A 286 -1.98 5.38 5.38
C ARG A 286 -3.07 4.80 6.27
N TYR A 287 -3.41 3.54 6.05
CA TYR A 287 -4.31 2.74 6.86
C TYR A 287 -3.99 1.25 6.65
N ALA A 288 -4.33 0.41 7.63
CA ALA A 288 -4.06 -1.02 7.62
C ALA A 288 -5.30 -1.80 8.06
N GLY A 289 -5.77 -2.72 7.21
CA GLY A 289 -6.89 -3.60 7.55
C GLY A 289 -8.22 -2.87 7.72
N ASP A 290 -8.41 -1.73 7.05
CA ASP A 290 -9.63 -0.94 7.10
C ASP A 290 -10.83 -1.74 6.57
N VAL A 291 -11.88 -1.82 7.37
CA VAL A 291 -13.15 -2.48 7.08
C VAL A 291 -14.36 -1.55 7.28
N GLY A 292 -14.13 -0.24 7.42
CA GLY A 292 -15.18 0.74 7.70
C GLY A 292 -16.28 0.84 6.62
N HIS A 293 -16.06 0.22 5.46
CA HIS A 293 -17.03 0.09 4.37
C HIS A 293 -17.90 -1.17 4.45
N LEU A 294 -17.62 -2.07 5.42
CA LEU A 294 -18.40 -3.29 5.65
C LEU A 294 -19.31 -3.11 6.87
N PRO A 295 -20.56 -3.60 6.81
CA PRO A 295 -21.38 -3.76 8.01
C PRO A 295 -20.68 -4.67 9.03
N GLU A 296 -20.86 -4.40 10.32
CA GLU A 296 -20.21 -5.18 11.40
C GLU A 296 -20.48 -6.69 11.27
N ALA A 297 -21.72 -7.06 10.95
CA ALA A 297 -22.11 -8.46 10.76
C ALA A 297 -21.43 -9.15 9.57
N ASP A 298 -20.91 -8.40 8.63
CA ASP A 298 -20.23 -8.89 7.44
C ASP A 298 -18.71 -8.98 7.61
N ILE A 299 -18.17 -8.51 8.72
CA ILE A 299 -16.72 -8.56 8.98
C ILE A 299 -16.33 -9.99 9.34
N THR A 300 -15.46 -10.60 8.52
CA THR A 300 -15.01 -11.98 8.76
C THR A 300 -13.49 -12.08 8.71
N TYR A 301 -12.99 -13.06 9.46
CA TYR A 301 -11.60 -13.44 9.52
C TYR A 301 -11.49 -14.93 9.25
N GLY A 302 -10.55 -15.40 8.43
CA GLY A 302 -10.40 -16.83 8.16
C GLY A 302 -10.05 -17.60 9.44
N SER A 303 -10.67 -18.76 9.64
CA SER A 303 -10.66 -19.58 10.85
C SER A 303 -9.28 -20.21 11.20
N HIS A 304 -8.26 -19.91 10.44
CA HIS A 304 -7.00 -20.64 10.50
C HIS A 304 -6.10 -20.29 11.67
N GLU A 305 -6.45 -20.00 12.79
CA GLU A 305 -5.56 -19.97 13.96
C GLU A 305 -6.17 -19.21 15.18
N GLY A 306 -7.41 -19.52 15.52
CA GLY A 306 -7.84 -19.32 16.90
C GLY A 306 -7.93 -17.87 17.40
N TRP A 307 -7.96 -16.90 16.51
CA TRP A 307 -8.29 -15.54 16.86
C TRP A 307 -9.78 -15.32 16.64
N THR A 308 -10.54 -15.74 17.60
CA THR A 308 -11.88 -15.20 17.85
C THR A 308 -11.72 -14.07 18.85
N TRP A 309 -12.38 -12.96 18.59
CA TRP A 309 -12.52 -11.87 19.55
C TRP A 309 -13.23 -12.38 20.80
#